data_c73957f68fbaee8549b24122e2860881
#
_entry.id   c73957f68fbaee8549b24122e2860881
#
_cell.length_a   1.000
_cell.length_b   1.000
_cell.length_c   1.000
_cell.angle_alpha   90.00
_cell.angle_beta   90.00
_cell.angle_gamma   90.00
#
_symmetry.space_group_name_H-M   'P 1'
#
loop_
_entity.id
_entity.type
_entity.pdbx_description
1 polymer ?
#
loop_
_entity_poly.entity_id
_entity_poly.type
_entity_poly.pdbx_seq_one_letter_code
_entity_poly.pdbx_strand_id
1 'polypeptide(L)'
;MDYPEAARVVNCSVDLAVHQRETGVQQREPTPPIECRLQLTTTNPGTIQLRSIDLNASVVMTHVSQVFDFGADYLGLLKAGLVASGIVPPGLEEACVKNGQDMPLSELLVNMLPPSQQHLKVGLELTTFVKNIPKGSRLAVSTNLLGSIISVGMRATKQTACMEGPLCEEERRLVAARAILGEWIGGSGGGWQDSGGGK
;
A
#
# COMPACT_ATOMS: atom_id res chain seq x y z
N MET A 1 26.11 1.47 -29.13
CA MET A 1 25.68 0.18 -28.54
C MET A 1 24.25 -0.03 -28.92
N ASP A 2 24.00 -0.82 -29.96
CA ASP A 2 22.65 -1.19 -30.33
C ASP A 2 22.16 -2.20 -29.29
N TYR A 3 21.19 -1.81 -28.51
CA TYR A 3 20.52 -2.75 -27.64
C TYR A 3 19.78 -3.76 -28.53
N PRO A 4 20.04 -5.07 -28.39
CA PRO A 4 19.24 -6.07 -29.08
C PRO A 4 17.78 -5.82 -28.76
N GLU A 5 16.92 -6.05 -29.76
CA GLU A 5 15.47 -5.75 -29.70
C GLU A 5 14.88 -5.99 -28.32
N ALA A 6 14.41 -4.90 -27.69
CA ALA A 6 13.76 -5.00 -26.41
C ALA A 6 12.57 -5.95 -26.49
N ALA A 7 12.45 -6.84 -25.54
CA ALA A 7 11.32 -7.75 -25.46
C ALA A 7 10.01 -6.93 -25.53
N ARG A 8 9.20 -7.19 -26.53
CA ARG A 8 7.89 -6.56 -26.67
C ARG A 8 6.92 -7.30 -25.75
N VAL A 9 6.54 -6.64 -24.68
CA VAL A 9 5.56 -7.17 -23.71
C VAL A 9 4.23 -6.43 -23.93
N VAL A 10 3.18 -7.17 -24.21
CA VAL A 10 1.81 -6.65 -24.18
C VAL A 10 1.23 -7.01 -22.82
N ASN A 11 0.93 -6.00 -22.02
CA ASN A 11 0.29 -6.15 -20.72
C ASN A 11 -1.16 -5.71 -20.84
N CYS A 12 -2.09 -6.66 -20.69
CA CYS A 12 -3.52 -6.40 -20.72
C CYS A 12 -4.08 -6.60 -19.31
N SER A 13 -4.57 -5.52 -18.70
CA SER A 13 -5.32 -5.62 -17.46
C SER A 13 -6.75 -6.03 -17.79
N VAL A 14 -7.25 -7.06 -17.13
CA VAL A 14 -8.63 -7.51 -17.23
C VAL A 14 -9.26 -7.54 -15.86
N ASP A 15 -10.51 -7.08 -15.75
CA ASP A 15 -11.31 -7.29 -14.55
C ASP A 15 -11.63 -8.77 -14.43
N LEU A 16 -11.07 -9.42 -13.41
CA LEU A 16 -11.30 -10.83 -13.17
C LEU A 16 -12.59 -11.00 -12.40
N ALA A 17 -13.62 -11.50 -13.08
CA ALA A 17 -14.76 -12.10 -12.41
C ALA A 17 -14.35 -13.48 -11.89
N VAL A 18 -14.23 -13.63 -10.57
CA VAL A 18 -13.88 -14.92 -9.97
C VAL A 18 -15.16 -15.74 -9.79
N HIS A 19 -15.28 -16.83 -10.55
CA HIS A 19 -16.34 -17.81 -10.35
C HIS A 19 -15.91 -18.83 -9.29
N GLN A 20 -16.65 -18.93 -8.20
CA GLN A 20 -16.48 -20.04 -7.27
C GLN A 20 -17.02 -21.32 -7.92
N ARG A 21 -16.12 -22.24 -8.26
CA ARG A 21 -16.46 -23.52 -8.90
C ARG A 21 -17.32 -24.45 -8.02
N GLU A 22 -17.22 -24.32 -6.70
CA GLU A 22 -17.81 -25.26 -5.74
C GLU A 22 -19.31 -25.05 -5.49
N THR A 23 -19.85 -23.87 -5.77
CA THR A 23 -21.26 -23.58 -5.43
C THR A 23 -22.19 -23.51 -6.63
N GLY A 24 -21.67 -23.57 -7.86
CA GLY A 24 -22.50 -23.41 -9.07
C GLY A 24 -23.22 -22.06 -9.18
N VAL A 25 -23.04 -21.19 -8.21
CA VAL A 25 -23.65 -19.85 -8.19
C VAL A 25 -22.76 -18.91 -8.99
N GLN A 26 -23.26 -18.45 -10.12
CA GLN A 26 -22.65 -17.40 -10.91
C GLN A 26 -22.77 -16.09 -10.14
N GLN A 27 -21.67 -15.60 -9.59
CA GLN A 27 -21.65 -14.29 -8.97
C GLN A 27 -21.86 -13.25 -10.07
N ARG A 28 -22.99 -12.55 -10.04
CA ARG A 28 -23.43 -11.64 -11.11
C ARG A 28 -22.60 -10.38 -11.24
N GLU A 29 -21.83 -10.02 -10.19
CA GLU A 29 -20.97 -8.84 -10.21
C GLU A 29 -19.52 -9.22 -9.94
N PRO A 30 -18.57 -8.69 -10.74
CA PRO A 30 -17.16 -8.90 -10.48
C PRO A 30 -16.79 -8.25 -9.15
N THR A 31 -16.19 -9.01 -8.24
CA THR A 31 -15.63 -8.46 -7.00
C THR A 31 -14.15 -8.18 -7.20
N PRO A 32 -13.63 -7.04 -6.72
CA PRO A 32 -12.22 -6.74 -6.82
C PRO A 32 -11.41 -7.81 -6.10
N PRO A 33 -10.41 -8.42 -6.77
CA PRO A 33 -9.61 -9.48 -6.17
C PRO A 33 -8.62 -8.96 -5.12
N ILE A 34 -8.30 -7.67 -5.18
CA ILE A 34 -7.41 -6.99 -4.22
C ILE A 34 -8.14 -5.77 -3.68
N GLU A 35 -8.22 -5.70 -2.38
CA GLU A 35 -8.79 -4.55 -1.68
C GLU A 35 -7.81 -4.05 -0.61
N CYS A 36 -7.81 -2.75 -0.40
CA CYS A 36 -7.10 -2.09 0.68
C CYS A 36 -8.03 -1.10 1.38
N ARG A 37 -8.01 -1.12 2.70
CA ARG A 37 -8.76 -0.19 3.54
C ARG A 37 -7.80 0.51 4.49
N LEU A 38 -7.90 1.83 4.54
CA LEU A 38 -7.16 2.67 5.46
C LEU A 38 -8.15 3.47 6.28
N GLN A 39 -8.05 3.39 7.60
CA GLN A 39 -8.98 4.08 8.50
C GLN A 39 -8.27 4.61 9.75
N LEU A 40 -8.75 5.74 10.26
CA LEU A 40 -8.41 6.20 11.58
C LEU A 40 -9.22 5.42 12.61
N THR A 41 -8.61 5.07 13.73
CA THR A 41 -9.22 4.32 14.80
C THR A 41 -8.93 4.96 16.16
N THR A 42 -9.85 4.81 17.10
CA THR A 42 -9.65 5.21 18.49
C THR A 42 -9.24 4.04 19.39
N THR A 43 -9.25 2.81 18.85
CA THR A 43 -8.97 1.59 19.62
C THR A 43 -7.51 1.51 20.07
N ASN A 44 -6.57 1.87 19.18
CA ASN A 44 -5.13 1.85 19.47
C ASN A 44 -4.51 3.22 19.14
N PRO A 45 -4.74 4.23 19.97
CA PRO A 45 -4.28 5.57 19.68
C PRO A 45 -2.76 5.66 19.67
N GLY A 46 -2.23 6.47 18.76
CA GLY A 46 -0.79 6.68 18.60
C GLY A 46 -0.04 5.54 17.91
N THR A 47 -0.76 4.58 17.33
CA THR A 47 -0.14 3.42 16.65
C THR A 47 -0.56 3.33 15.21
N ILE A 48 0.26 2.64 14.41
CA ILE A 48 -0.12 2.16 13.07
C ILE A 48 -0.26 0.64 13.15
N GLN A 49 -1.44 0.15 12.81
CA GLN A 49 -1.73 -1.28 12.74
C GLN A 49 -1.82 -1.71 11.28
N LEU A 50 -1.07 -2.76 10.93
CA LEU A 50 -1.16 -3.43 9.63
C LEU A 50 -1.81 -4.78 9.81
N ARG A 51 -2.69 -5.13 8.88
CA ARG A 51 -3.38 -6.40 8.86
C ARG A 51 -3.53 -6.93 7.44
N SER A 52 -3.04 -8.14 7.20
CA SER A 52 -3.28 -8.90 5.97
C SER A 52 -4.20 -10.06 6.29
N ILE A 53 -5.38 -10.06 5.70
CA ILE A 53 -6.39 -11.11 5.96
C ILE A 53 -5.97 -12.44 5.32
N ASP A 54 -5.46 -12.38 4.09
CA ASP A 54 -5.04 -13.57 3.33
C ASP A 54 -3.77 -14.24 3.89
N LEU A 55 -2.89 -13.48 4.54
CA LEU A 55 -1.72 -14.00 5.24
C LEU A 55 -2.02 -14.39 6.70
N ASN A 56 -3.19 -14.02 7.22
CA ASN A 56 -3.55 -14.13 8.64
C ASN A 56 -2.46 -13.52 9.55
N ALA A 57 -1.95 -12.35 9.16
CA ALA A 57 -0.86 -11.66 9.84
C ALA A 57 -1.27 -10.25 10.23
N SER A 58 -0.80 -9.82 11.40
CA SER A 58 -0.99 -8.44 11.87
C SER A 58 0.20 -7.97 12.69
N VAL A 59 0.46 -6.67 12.65
CA VAL A 59 1.48 -6.00 13.48
C VAL A 59 0.96 -4.66 13.94
N VAL A 60 1.31 -4.27 15.16
CA VAL A 60 1.05 -2.94 15.72
C VAL A 60 2.40 -2.26 15.94
N MET A 61 2.56 -1.09 15.38
CA MET A 61 3.77 -0.28 15.46
C MET A 61 3.50 0.99 16.24
N THR A 62 4.47 1.40 17.06
CA THR A 62 4.40 2.58 17.92
C THR A 62 5.45 3.63 17.58
N HIS A 63 6.52 3.23 16.88
CA HIS A 63 7.66 4.07 16.55
C HIS A 63 8.02 3.97 15.07
N VAL A 64 8.68 4.99 14.56
CA VAL A 64 9.08 5.13 13.16
C VAL A 64 10.02 4.01 12.73
N SER A 65 11.00 3.64 13.55
CA SER A 65 11.95 2.56 13.24
C SER A 65 11.26 1.24 12.87
N GLN A 66 10.14 0.92 13.52
CA GLN A 66 9.38 -0.30 13.24
C GLN A 66 8.74 -0.30 11.84
N VAL A 67 8.44 0.88 11.28
CA VAL A 67 7.90 0.99 9.91
C VAL A 67 8.98 0.68 8.89
N PHE A 68 10.23 1.08 9.14
CA PHE A 68 11.36 0.85 8.24
C PHE A 68 12.02 -0.53 8.42
N ASP A 69 11.64 -1.28 9.45
CA ASP A 69 12.08 -2.67 9.60
C ASP A 69 11.23 -3.61 8.72
N PHE A 70 11.56 -3.64 7.42
CA PHE A 70 10.82 -4.42 6.42
C PHE A 70 11.02 -5.93 6.55
N GLY A 71 12.07 -6.37 7.24
CA GLY A 71 12.43 -7.77 7.41
C GLY A 71 11.90 -8.43 8.69
N ALA A 72 11.34 -7.64 9.63
CA ALA A 72 10.92 -8.15 10.94
C ALA A 72 9.75 -9.13 10.89
N ASP A 73 8.90 -9.00 9.87
CA ASP A 73 7.68 -9.80 9.74
C ASP A 73 7.25 -9.97 8.27
N TYR A 74 6.15 -10.72 8.06
CA TYR A 74 5.60 -10.95 6.70
C TYR A 74 4.87 -9.74 6.09
N LEU A 75 4.80 -8.60 6.78
CA LEU A 75 4.09 -7.40 6.33
C LEU A 75 5.01 -6.31 5.78
N GLY A 76 6.27 -6.65 5.47
CA GLY A 76 7.26 -5.71 4.92
C GLY A 76 6.75 -4.95 3.69
N LEU A 77 5.99 -5.61 2.81
CA LEU A 77 5.37 -4.97 1.65
C LEU A 77 4.34 -3.89 2.05
N LEU A 78 3.56 -4.13 3.10
CA LEU A 78 2.59 -3.14 3.60
C LEU A 78 3.30 -1.95 4.22
N LYS A 79 4.40 -2.19 4.96
CA LYS A 79 5.26 -1.14 5.50
C LYS A 79 5.87 -0.30 4.38
N ALA A 80 6.41 -0.95 3.34
CA ALA A 80 6.92 -0.27 2.16
C ALA A 80 5.84 0.58 1.46
N GLY A 81 4.60 0.09 1.42
CA GLY A 81 3.44 0.82 0.92
C GLY A 81 3.12 2.08 1.73
N LEU A 82 3.23 2.05 3.06
CA LEU A 82 3.07 3.24 3.91
C LEU A 82 4.13 4.30 3.59
N VAL A 83 5.37 3.89 3.41
CA VAL A 83 6.47 4.80 3.04
C VAL A 83 6.28 5.35 1.64
N ALA A 84 6.02 4.49 0.65
CA ALA A 84 5.84 4.89 -0.74
C ALA A 84 4.60 5.78 -0.96
N SER A 85 3.54 5.62 -0.15
CA SER A 85 2.35 6.48 -0.19
C SER A 85 2.60 7.89 0.38
N GLY A 86 3.66 8.07 1.16
CA GLY A 86 3.96 9.31 1.86
C GLY A 86 3.22 9.48 3.20
N ILE A 87 2.53 8.45 3.70
CA ILE A 87 1.98 8.45 5.07
C ILE A 87 3.13 8.56 6.07
N VAL A 88 4.18 7.76 5.86
CA VAL A 88 5.44 7.88 6.60
C VAL A 88 6.50 8.40 5.63
N PRO A 89 6.97 9.65 5.76
CA PRO A 89 7.94 10.21 4.84
C PRO A 89 9.25 9.41 4.80
N PRO A 90 9.81 9.11 3.62
CA PRO A 90 11.00 8.26 3.49
C PRO A 90 12.25 8.82 4.18
N GLY A 91 12.37 10.14 4.33
CA GLY A 91 13.51 10.76 5.05
C GLY A 91 13.37 10.77 6.57
N LEU A 92 12.27 10.28 7.12
CA LEU A 92 12.01 10.35 8.56
C LEU A 92 12.93 9.42 9.36
N GLU A 93 13.27 8.26 8.81
CA GLU A 93 14.22 7.32 9.43
C GLU A 93 15.60 7.98 9.64
N GLU A 94 16.14 8.61 8.58
CA GLU A 94 17.42 9.30 8.68
C GLU A 94 17.40 10.44 9.70
N ALA A 95 16.30 11.17 9.79
CA ALA A 95 16.12 12.23 10.76
C ALA A 95 16.12 11.68 12.19
N CYS A 96 15.45 10.55 12.43
CA CYS A 96 15.46 9.86 13.73
C CYS A 96 16.87 9.40 14.11
N VAL A 97 17.59 8.77 13.19
CA VAL A 97 18.97 8.31 13.41
C VAL A 97 19.91 9.48 13.72
N LYS A 98 19.84 10.58 12.96
CA LYS A 98 20.67 11.77 13.18
C LYS A 98 20.42 12.43 14.55
N ASN A 99 19.19 12.41 15.00
CA ASN A 99 18.80 12.99 16.28
C ASN A 99 19.01 12.04 17.47
N GLY A 100 19.35 10.78 17.21
CA GLY A 100 19.52 9.75 18.26
C GLY A 100 18.23 9.41 19.01
N GLN A 101 17.05 9.73 18.42
CA GLN A 101 15.74 9.48 19.03
C GLN A 101 14.83 8.81 18.01
N ASP A 102 14.21 7.72 18.42
CA ASP A 102 13.14 7.09 17.64
C ASP A 102 11.83 7.83 17.88
N MET A 103 11.26 8.38 16.80
CA MET A 103 10.04 9.18 16.88
C MET A 103 8.82 8.30 17.14
N PRO A 104 7.97 8.60 18.12
CA PRO A 104 6.70 7.91 18.28
C PRO A 104 5.74 8.25 17.15
N LEU A 105 5.04 7.24 16.60
CA LEU A 105 4.07 7.42 15.53
C LEU A 105 2.89 8.32 15.89
N SER A 106 2.62 8.51 17.19
CA SER A 106 1.60 9.45 17.66
C SER A 106 1.85 10.89 17.17
N GLU A 107 3.11 11.32 17.09
CA GLU A 107 3.46 12.66 16.58
C GLU A 107 3.15 12.79 15.09
N LEU A 108 3.45 11.75 14.31
CA LEU A 108 3.13 11.71 12.88
C LEU A 108 1.62 11.76 12.64
N LEU A 109 0.85 10.95 13.38
CA LEU A 109 -0.59 10.81 13.20
C LEU A 109 -1.36 12.08 13.56
N VAL A 110 -0.91 12.83 14.56
CA VAL A 110 -1.49 14.14 14.90
C VAL A 110 -1.40 15.10 13.72
N ASN A 111 -0.29 15.10 12.98
CA ASN A 111 -0.09 15.98 11.84
C ASN A 111 -0.97 15.62 10.62
N MET A 112 -1.52 14.41 10.57
CA MET A 112 -2.48 14.01 9.53
C MET A 112 -3.88 14.57 9.77
N LEU A 113 -4.19 14.99 11.00
CA LEU A 113 -5.50 15.51 11.37
C LEU A 113 -5.61 17.01 11.06
N PRO A 114 -6.83 17.49 10.75
CA PRO A 114 -7.11 18.92 10.70
C PRO A 114 -6.78 19.58 12.04
N PRO A 115 -6.34 20.85 12.06
CA PRO A 115 -5.99 21.55 13.32
C PRO A 115 -7.06 21.46 14.41
N SER A 116 -8.34 21.52 14.03
CA SER A 116 -9.47 21.39 14.94
C SER A 116 -9.61 20.01 15.60
N GLN A 117 -8.96 18.98 15.04
CA GLN A 117 -9.07 17.59 15.49
C GLN A 117 -7.75 17.03 16.04
N GLN A 118 -6.68 17.81 16.07
CA GLN A 118 -5.36 17.36 16.57
C GLN A 118 -5.36 17.00 18.07
N HIS A 119 -6.37 17.42 18.81
CA HIS A 119 -6.58 16.99 20.19
C HIS A 119 -7.07 15.53 20.31
N LEU A 120 -7.55 14.94 19.22
CA LEU A 120 -8.01 13.56 19.20
C LEU A 120 -6.82 12.61 19.21
N LYS A 121 -6.88 11.62 20.08
CA LYS A 121 -5.90 10.52 20.09
C LYS A 121 -6.40 9.44 19.16
N VAL A 122 -5.75 9.33 18.00
CA VAL A 122 -6.10 8.35 16.97
C VAL A 122 -4.93 7.42 16.65
N GLY A 123 -5.26 6.23 16.19
CA GLY A 123 -4.37 5.32 15.49
C GLY A 123 -4.76 5.21 14.02
N LEU A 124 -3.92 4.56 13.23
CA LEU A 124 -4.15 4.27 11.82
C LEU A 124 -4.20 2.75 11.63
N GLU A 125 -5.22 2.25 10.96
CA GLU A 125 -5.33 0.85 10.59
C GLU A 125 -5.34 0.69 9.08
N LEU A 126 -4.41 -0.12 8.57
CA LEU A 126 -4.33 -0.54 7.18
C LEU A 126 -4.67 -2.03 7.10
N THR A 127 -5.78 -2.36 6.45
CA THR A 127 -6.20 -3.74 6.23
C THR A 127 -6.21 -4.07 4.76
N THR A 128 -5.61 -5.21 4.39
CA THR A 128 -5.52 -5.69 3.02
C THR A 128 -6.21 -7.04 2.84
N PHE A 129 -6.78 -7.23 1.66
CA PHE A 129 -7.49 -8.44 1.25
C PHE A 129 -7.01 -8.84 -0.14
N VAL A 130 -6.55 -10.07 -0.28
CA VAL A 130 -6.31 -10.71 -1.58
C VAL A 130 -7.24 -11.92 -1.67
N LYS A 131 -8.22 -11.86 -2.58
CA LYS A 131 -9.30 -12.85 -2.68
C LYS A 131 -9.10 -13.74 -3.89
N ASN A 132 -9.14 -15.04 -3.68
CA ASN A 132 -9.19 -16.04 -4.74
C ASN A 132 -8.05 -15.99 -5.78
N ILE A 133 -6.91 -15.38 -5.42
CA ILE A 133 -5.70 -15.41 -6.24
C ILE A 133 -4.75 -16.45 -5.67
N PRO A 134 -4.40 -17.50 -6.42
CA PRO A 134 -3.45 -18.51 -5.96
C PRO A 134 -2.08 -17.90 -5.68
N LYS A 135 -1.47 -18.30 -4.57
CA LYS A 135 -0.08 -17.91 -4.27
C LYS A 135 0.85 -18.40 -5.39
N GLY A 136 1.77 -17.55 -5.82
CA GLY A 136 2.69 -17.86 -6.93
C GLY A 136 2.07 -17.79 -8.33
N SER A 137 0.86 -17.23 -8.46
CA SER A 137 0.14 -17.09 -9.74
C SER A 137 0.85 -16.20 -10.77
N ARG A 138 1.82 -15.39 -10.36
CA ARG A 138 2.52 -14.38 -11.18
C ARG A 138 1.59 -13.32 -11.79
N LEU A 139 0.48 -13.03 -11.11
CA LEU A 139 -0.50 -12.01 -11.53
C LEU A 139 -0.19 -10.62 -10.95
N ALA A 140 1.07 -10.31 -10.69
CA ALA A 140 1.54 -9.04 -10.15
C ALA A 140 0.78 -8.59 -8.88
N VAL A 141 0.46 -9.55 -7.99
CA VAL A 141 -0.34 -9.28 -6.78
C VAL A 141 0.33 -8.26 -5.88
N SER A 142 1.64 -8.35 -5.66
CA SER A 142 2.40 -7.40 -4.83
C SER A 142 2.30 -5.98 -5.35
N THR A 143 2.48 -5.78 -6.64
CA THR A 143 2.41 -4.46 -7.29
C THR A 143 1.01 -3.87 -7.24
N ASN A 144 -0.03 -4.68 -7.50
CA ASN A 144 -1.42 -4.24 -7.40
C ASN A 144 -1.81 -3.90 -5.96
N LEU A 145 -1.30 -4.67 -5.00
CA LEU A 145 -1.50 -4.40 -3.57
C LEU A 145 -0.83 -3.09 -3.17
N LEU A 146 0.42 -2.86 -3.59
CA LEU A 146 1.11 -1.58 -3.39
C LEU A 146 0.35 -0.43 -4.04
N GLY A 147 -0.10 -0.58 -5.28
CA GLY A 147 -0.91 0.42 -5.96
C GLY A 147 -2.17 0.78 -5.17
N SER A 148 -2.85 -0.22 -4.60
CA SER A 148 -4.03 -0.01 -3.75
C SER A 148 -3.68 0.73 -2.46
N ILE A 149 -2.61 0.33 -1.75
CA ILE A 149 -2.15 0.99 -0.52
C ILE A 149 -1.76 2.45 -0.80
N ILE A 150 -0.98 2.67 -1.87
CA ILE A 150 -0.51 4.01 -2.26
C ILE A 150 -1.69 4.91 -2.60
N SER A 151 -2.68 4.40 -3.35
CA SER A 151 -3.87 5.16 -3.73
C SER A 151 -4.67 5.63 -2.51
N VAL A 152 -4.95 4.74 -1.55
CA VAL A 152 -5.68 5.13 -0.34
C VAL A 152 -4.83 6.03 0.57
N GLY A 153 -3.52 5.80 0.64
CA GLY A 153 -2.57 6.63 1.40
C GLY A 153 -2.47 8.05 0.83
N MET A 154 -2.36 8.20 -0.48
CA MET A 154 -2.36 9.51 -1.15
C MET A 154 -3.66 10.28 -0.88
N ARG A 155 -4.82 9.61 -0.91
CA ARG A 155 -6.10 10.22 -0.54
C ARG A 155 -6.11 10.68 0.92
N ALA A 156 -5.71 9.81 1.83
CA ALA A 156 -5.68 10.12 3.26
C ALA A 156 -4.79 11.33 3.59
N THR A 157 -3.72 11.51 2.82
CA THR A 157 -2.76 12.62 2.99
C THR A 157 -3.03 13.81 2.06
N LYS A 158 -4.21 13.83 1.39
CA LYS A 158 -4.66 14.92 0.51
C LYS A 158 -3.70 15.20 -0.67
N GLN A 159 -3.07 14.16 -1.18
CA GLN A 159 -2.21 14.23 -2.36
C GLN A 159 -2.98 14.00 -3.67
N THR A 160 -4.28 13.81 -3.61
CA THR A 160 -5.17 13.63 -4.76
C THR A 160 -6.16 14.79 -4.87
N ALA A 161 -6.59 15.08 -6.09
CA ALA A 161 -7.57 16.14 -6.35
C ALA A 161 -8.94 15.81 -5.77
N CYS A 162 -9.33 14.52 -5.82
CA CYS A 162 -10.61 14.05 -5.31
C CYS A 162 -10.42 12.91 -4.30
N MET A 163 -11.28 12.91 -3.27
CA MET A 163 -11.28 11.86 -2.26
C MET A 163 -12.02 10.60 -2.72
N GLU A 164 -12.90 10.73 -3.71
CA GLU A 164 -13.75 9.66 -4.22
C GLU A 164 -13.63 9.52 -5.74
N GLY A 165 -14.10 8.41 -6.28
CA GLY A 165 -14.09 8.13 -7.70
C GLY A 165 -12.72 7.68 -8.25
N PRO A 166 -12.56 7.57 -9.56
CA PRO A 166 -11.30 7.17 -10.18
C PRO A 166 -10.21 8.25 -10.01
N LEU A 167 -8.96 7.82 -9.90
CA LEU A 167 -7.80 8.70 -9.96
C LEU A 167 -7.65 9.27 -11.38
N CYS A 168 -7.19 10.52 -11.49
CA CYS A 168 -6.82 11.10 -12.78
C CYS A 168 -5.54 10.43 -13.35
N GLU A 169 -5.21 10.72 -14.60
CA GLU A 169 -4.08 10.07 -15.27
C GLU A 169 -2.73 10.38 -14.58
N GLU A 170 -2.53 11.62 -14.17
CA GLU A 170 -1.32 12.04 -13.46
C GLU A 170 -1.17 11.32 -12.12
N GLU A 171 -2.27 11.19 -11.39
CA GLU A 171 -2.30 10.47 -10.13
C GLU A 171 -2.00 8.98 -10.31
N ARG A 172 -2.58 8.35 -11.36
CA ARG A 172 -2.29 6.95 -11.70
C ARG A 172 -0.83 6.73 -12.04
N ARG A 173 -0.21 7.63 -12.81
CA ARG A 173 1.23 7.57 -13.11
C ARG A 173 2.07 7.70 -11.85
N LEU A 174 1.68 8.59 -10.94
CA LEU A 174 2.37 8.75 -9.67
C LEU A 174 2.23 7.51 -8.79
N VAL A 175 1.04 6.90 -8.72
CA VAL A 175 0.83 5.62 -8.03
C VAL A 175 1.73 4.53 -8.61
N ALA A 176 1.80 4.41 -9.94
CA ALA A 176 2.66 3.41 -10.61
C ALA A 176 4.15 3.64 -10.28
N ALA A 177 4.63 4.88 -10.34
CA ALA A 177 6.01 5.21 -9.99
C ALA A 177 6.33 4.90 -8.51
N ARG A 178 5.41 5.22 -7.62
CA ARG A 178 5.55 4.92 -6.19
C ARG A 178 5.43 3.42 -5.89
N ALA A 179 4.66 2.66 -6.67
CA ALA A 179 4.60 1.21 -6.52
C ALA A 179 5.96 0.56 -6.85
N ILE A 180 6.67 1.05 -7.87
CA ILE A 180 8.04 0.62 -8.15
C ILE A 180 8.96 0.93 -6.97
N LEU A 181 8.88 2.14 -6.42
CA LEU A 181 9.63 2.51 -5.24
C LEU A 181 9.33 1.57 -4.06
N GLY A 182 8.05 1.26 -3.84
CA GLY A 182 7.62 0.34 -2.78
C GLY A 182 8.18 -1.07 -2.95
N GLU A 183 8.20 -1.60 -4.18
CA GLU A 183 8.83 -2.88 -4.50
C GLU A 183 10.33 -2.88 -4.18
N TRP A 184 11.04 -1.80 -4.50
CA TRP A 184 12.47 -1.66 -4.22
C TRP A 184 12.74 -1.54 -2.72
N ILE A 185 11.99 -0.73 -2.00
CA ILE A 185 12.09 -0.57 -0.55
C ILE A 185 11.80 -1.91 0.14
N GLY A 186 10.78 -2.63 -0.31
CA GLY A 186 10.41 -3.94 0.22
C GLY A 186 11.35 -5.08 -0.17
N GLY A 187 12.38 -4.81 -1.00
CA GLY A 187 13.40 -5.79 -1.38
C GLY A 187 13.00 -6.76 -2.50
N SER A 188 11.84 -6.58 -3.13
CA SER A 188 11.37 -7.48 -4.21
C SER A 188 11.92 -7.11 -5.59
N GLY A 189 12.28 -5.84 -5.81
CA GLY A 189 12.90 -5.37 -7.04
C GLY A 189 12.03 -5.52 -8.30
N GLY A 190 10.72 -5.39 -8.16
CA GLY A 190 9.76 -5.49 -9.25
C GLY A 190 10.03 -4.51 -10.40
N GLY A 191 9.72 -4.93 -11.63
CA GLY A 191 9.95 -4.14 -12.83
C GLY A 191 8.80 -3.19 -13.17
N TRP A 192 9.09 -2.23 -14.06
CA TRP A 192 8.11 -1.28 -14.59
C TRP A 192 6.89 -1.94 -15.25
N GLN A 193 7.07 -3.11 -15.82
CA GLN A 193 6.02 -3.84 -16.55
C GLN A 193 4.79 -4.12 -15.67
N ASP A 194 5.02 -4.53 -14.43
CA ASP A 194 3.94 -4.86 -13.49
C ASP A 194 3.24 -3.59 -12.99
N SER A 195 3.98 -2.53 -12.74
CA SER A 195 3.45 -1.26 -12.23
C SER A 195 2.81 -0.41 -13.32
N GLY A 196 3.34 -0.46 -14.55
CA GLY A 196 2.83 0.31 -15.70
C GLY A 196 1.59 -0.29 -16.36
N GLY A 197 1.32 -1.58 -16.16
CA GLY A 197 0.14 -2.27 -16.73
C GLY A 197 -1.16 -2.06 -15.99
N GLY A 198 -1.12 -1.53 -14.79
CA GLY A 198 -2.30 -1.22 -13.95
C GLY A 198 -2.99 0.11 -14.30
N LYS A 199 -3.08 0.46 -15.59
CA LYS A 199 -3.70 1.72 -16.06
C LYS A 199 -5.19 1.58 -16.21
#